data_2df79b517b05075ad1a6b9ed643da2b1
#
_entry.id   2df79b517b05075ad1a6b9ed643da2b1
#
_cell.length_a   1.000
_cell.length_b   1.000
_cell.length_c   1.000
_cell.angle_alpha   90.00
_cell.angle_beta   90.00
_cell.angle_gamma   90.00
#
_symmetry.space_group_name_H-M   'P 1'
#
loop_
_entity.id
_entity.type
_entity.pdbx_description
1 polymer ?
#
loop_
_entity_poly.entity_id
_entity_poly.type
_entity_poly.pdbx_seq_one_letter_code
_entity_poly.pdbx_strand_id
1 'polypeptide(L)'
;MKHFTNFKTGIVSILLFLSSHLVNAQHNYIKNYKPIAEQLSKEYGIPSAIILSIAFVETGGGTSKNSKTLNNHFGIVGKNTVNKSKYKSFPSVQESYKAFCELVTRKKYYSKLKGNSDHTDWVAAIAGAGYSTQPKEWMRRVNLIISKYELNS
;
A
#
# COMPACT_ATOMS: atom_id res chain seq x y z
N MET A 1 29.78 -43.09 19.96
CA MET A 1 29.33 -42.43 18.72
C MET A 1 28.32 -41.35 19.07
N LYS A 2 28.70 -40.08 18.93
CA LYS A 2 27.79 -38.96 19.20
C LYS A 2 27.11 -38.57 17.90
N HIS A 3 25.81 -38.78 17.82
CA HIS A 3 25.00 -38.27 16.69
C HIS A 3 24.86 -36.76 16.84
N PHE A 4 25.61 -36.00 16.05
CA PHE A 4 25.33 -34.58 15.79
C PHE A 4 24.21 -34.51 14.75
N THR A 5 22.98 -34.42 15.20
CA THR A 5 21.85 -34.11 14.33
C THR A 5 21.94 -32.67 13.84
N ASN A 6 21.95 -32.52 12.53
CA ASN A 6 22.02 -31.25 11.79
C ASN A 6 20.82 -30.33 12.07
N PHE A 7 20.92 -29.53 13.14
CA PHE A 7 19.91 -28.53 13.50
C PHE A 7 19.90 -27.32 12.55
N LYS A 8 20.95 -27.16 11.73
CA LYS A 8 21.09 -26.03 10.79
C LYS A 8 20.25 -26.15 9.52
N THR A 9 19.95 -27.34 9.06
CA THR A 9 19.18 -27.54 7.80
C THR A 9 17.68 -27.23 7.95
N GLY A 10 17.12 -27.47 9.14
CA GLY A 10 15.69 -27.20 9.40
C GLY A 10 15.33 -25.71 9.44
N ILE A 11 16.22 -24.87 10.00
CA ILE A 11 15.98 -23.43 10.16
C ILE A 11 16.05 -22.72 8.79
N VAL A 12 16.98 -23.11 7.92
CA VAL A 12 17.11 -22.53 6.57
C VAL A 12 15.88 -22.87 5.70
N SER A 13 15.37 -24.10 5.78
CA SER A 13 14.18 -24.52 5.06
C SER A 13 12.92 -23.78 5.51
N ILE A 14 12.74 -23.56 6.81
CA ILE A 14 11.59 -22.82 7.37
C ILE A 14 11.64 -21.35 6.94
N LEU A 15 12.81 -20.71 6.95
CA LEU A 15 12.99 -19.33 6.50
C LEU A 15 12.70 -19.17 4.99
N LEU A 16 13.10 -20.14 4.17
CA LEU A 16 12.79 -20.14 2.73
C LEU A 16 11.29 -20.31 2.45
N PHE A 17 10.60 -21.15 3.20
CA PHE A 17 9.14 -21.32 3.08
C PHE A 17 8.38 -20.06 3.51
N LEU A 18 8.77 -19.43 4.61
CA LEU A 18 8.14 -18.18 5.08
C LEU A 18 8.34 -17.03 4.06
N SER A 19 9.51 -16.94 3.46
CA SER A 19 9.79 -15.89 2.44
C SER A 19 8.97 -16.11 1.16
N SER A 20 8.77 -17.34 0.70
CA SER A 20 7.96 -17.64 -0.48
C SER A 20 6.48 -17.32 -0.28
N HIS A 21 5.92 -17.61 0.90
CA HIS A 21 4.54 -17.26 1.21
C HIS A 21 4.30 -15.74 1.28
N LEU A 22 5.26 -14.99 1.82
CA LEU A 22 5.18 -13.54 1.89
C LEU A 22 5.24 -12.90 0.49
N VAL A 23 6.14 -13.37 -0.37
CA VAL A 23 6.25 -12.90 -1.76
C VAL A 23 4.95 -13.17 -2.53
N ASN A 24 4.37 -14.35 -2.39
CA ASN A 24 3.10 -14.68 -3.02
C ASN A 24 1.95 -13.81 -2.49
N ALA A 25 1.87 -13.55 -1.20
CA ALA A 25 0.86 -12.67 -0.61
C ALA A 25 0.97 -11.23 -1.14
N GLN A 26 2.19 -10.71 -1.28
CA GLN A 26 2.44 -9.38 -1.83
C GLN A 26 2.09 -9.28 -3.32
N HIS A 27 2.41 -10.30 -4.11
CA HIS A 27 2.04 -10.36 -5.52
C HIS A 27 0.51 -10.44 -5.69
N ASN A 28 -0.16 -11.24 -4.87
CA ASN A 28 -1.61 -11.33 -4.84
C ASN A 28 -2.26 -10.00 -4.45
N TYR A 29 -1.66 -9.22 -3.55
CA TYR A 29 -2.15 -7.89 -3.20
C TYR A 29 -2.26 -6.98 -4.43
N ILE A 30 -1.19 -6.88 -5.20
CA ILE A 30 -1.16 -6.08 -6.42
C ILE A 30 -2.23 -6.56 -7.41
N LYS A 31 -2.28 -7.86 -7.69
CA LYS A 31 -3.25 -8.46 -8.62
C LYS A 31 -4.70 -8.18 -8.19
N ASN A 32 -5.00 -8.32 -6.90
CA ASN A 32 -6.36 -8.19 -6.39
C ASN A 32 -6.87 -6.74 -6.40
N TYR A 33 -5.99 -5.76 -6.15
CA TYR A 33 -6.40 -4.36 -5.97
C TYR A 33 -6.04 -3.45 -7.15
N LYS A 34 -5.28 -3.91 -8.14
CA LYS A 34 -5.00 -3.18 -9.38
C LYS A 34 -6.30 -2.73 -10.08
N PRO A 35 -7.35 -3.57 -10.26
CA PRO A 35 -8.58 -3.13 -10.90
C PRO A 35 -9.28 -1.97 -10.20
N ILE A 36 -9.28 -1.96 -8.85
CA ILE A 36 -9.85 -0.86 -8.05
C ILE A 36 -9.05 0.43 -8.30
N ALA A 37 -7.72 0.35 -8.26
CA ALA A 37 -6.86 1.50 -8.49
C ALA A 37 -7.01 2.06 -9.91
N GLU A 38 -7.13 1.22 -10.92
CA GLU A 38 -7.37 1.63 -12.31
C GLU A 38 -8.73 2.31 -12.52
N GLN A 39 -9.78 1.78 -11.88
CA GLN A 39 -11.11 2.39 -11.91
C GLN A 39 -11.07 3.79 -11.29
N LEU A 40 -10.51 3.93 -10.10
CA LEU A 40 -10.42 5.20 -9.39
C LEU A 40 -9.47 6.19 -10.08
N SER A 41 -8.42 5.69 -10.74
CA SER A 41 -7.55 6.51 -11.57
C SER A 41 -8.32 7.23 -12.68
N LYS A 42 -9.22 6.53 -13.36
CA LYS A 42 -10.08 7.12 -14.39
C LYS A 42 -11.05 8.15 -13.81
N GLU A 43 -11.59 7.89 -12.63
CA GLU A 43 -12.55 8.76 -11.96
C GLU A 43 -11.90 10.04 -11.42
N TYR A 44 -10.73 9.92 -10.76
CA TYR A 44 -10.10 11.01 -10.03
C TYR A 44 -8.91 11.66 -10.77
N GLY A 45 -8.42 11.07 -11.86
CA GLY A 45 -7.24 11.58 -12.56
C GLY A 45 -5.94 11.47 -11.76
N ILE A 46 -5.88 10.53 -10.80
CA ILE A 46 -4.69 10.17 -10.02
C ILE A 46 -4.12 8.89 -10.65
N PRO A 47 -2.81 8.79 -10.97
CA PRO A 47 -2.28 7.56 -11.56
C PRO A 47 -2.57 6.32 -10.71
N SER A 48 -2.98 5.22 -11.33
CA SER A 48 -3.25 3.96 -10.63
C SER A 48 -2.00 3.43 -9.89
N ALA A 49 -0.81 3.68 -10.44
CA ALA A 49 0.47 3.41 -9.80
C ALA A 49 0.60 4.10 -8.44
N ILE A 50 0.16 5.35 -8.32
CA ILE A 50 0.17 6.10 -7.04
C ILE A 50 -0.81 5.49 -6.05
N ILE A 51 -2.05 5.27 -6.47
CA ILE A 51 -3.09 4.73 -5.59
C ILE A 51 -2.66 3.38 -5.03
N LEU A 52 -2.24 2.47 -5.90
CA LEU A 52 -1.91 1.10 -5.54
C LEU A 52 -0.61 0.99 -4.73
N SER A 53 0.45 1.72 -5.12
CA SER A 53 1.72 1.68 -4.40
C SER A 53 1.64 2.26 -2.99
N ILE A 54 0.89 3.33 -2.79
CA ILE A 54 0.67 3.91 -1.46
C ILE A 54 -0.11 2.92 -0.59
N ALA A 55 -1.21 2.34 -1.09
CA ALA A 55 -1.95 1.32 -0.37
C ALA A 55 -1.07 0.12 0.01
N PHE A 56 -0.21 -0.32 -0.90
CA PHE A 56 0.76 -1.39 -0.63
C PHE A 56 1.72 -1.02 0.50
N VAL A 57 2.33 0.17 0.45
CA VAL A 57 3.27 0.65 1.47
C VAL A 57 2.60 0.77 2.84
N GLU A 58 1.42 1.35 2.90
CA GLU A 58 0.66 1.57 4.15
C GLU A 58 0.18 0.26 4.79
N THR A 59 -0.03 -0.78 3.99
CA THR A 59 -0.51 -2.08 4.49
C THR A 59 0.59 -3.12 4.65
N GLY A 60 1.84 -2.82 4.24
CA GLY A 60 2.90 -3.84 4.14
C GLY A 60 2.52 -4.97 3.18
N GLY A 61 1.91 -4.65 2.03
CA GLY A 61 1.43 -5.63 1.07
C GLY A 61 0.19 -6.40 1.57
N GLY A 62 -0.68 -5.74 2.33
CA GLY A 62 -1.93 -6.32 2.84
C GLY A 62 -1.77 -7.13 4.13
N THR A 63 -0.62 -7.06 4.79
CA THR A 63 -0.37 -7.83 6.01
C THR A 63 -0.79 -7.12 7.29
N SER A 64 -1.02 -5.80 7.25
CA SER A 64 -1.33 -5.00 8.43
C SER A 64 -2.69 -5.39 9.06
N LYS A 65 -2.76 -5.23 10.39
CA LYS A 65 -4.01 -5.46 11.13
C LYS A 65 -5.15 -4.58 10.63
N ASN A 66 -4.89 -3.30 10.36
CA ASN A 66 -5.91 -2.37 9.90
C ASN A 66 -6.49 -2.73 8.53
N SER A 67 -5.67 -3.19 7.58
CA SER A 67 -6.17 -3.65 6.29
C SER A 67 -7.06 -4.87 6.41
N LYS A 68 -6.73 -5.81 7.30
CA LYS A 68 -7.46 -7.07 7.48
C LYS A 68 -8.75 -6.92 8.28
N THR A 69 -8.76 -6.07 9.33
CA THR A 69 -9.89 -5.98 10.26
C THR A 69 -10.80 -4.78 10.01
N LEU A 70 -10.28 -3.72 9.40
CA LEU A 70 -11.00 -2.45 9.19
C LEU A 70 -11.22 -2.13 7.71
N ASN A 71 -10.76 -2.95 6.77
CA ASN A 71 -10.69 -2.64 5.34
C ASN A 71 -9.97 -1.31 5.05
N ASN A 72 -9.11 -0.86 5.96
CA ASN A 72 -8.44 0.44 5.90
C ASN A 72 -7.03 0.27 5.34
N HIS A 73 -6.88 0.56 4.06
CA HIS A 73 -5.64 0.34 3.33
C HIS A 73 -4.70 1.56 3.29
N PHE A 74 -5.10 2.68 3.87
CA PHE A 74 -4.33 3.93 3.84
C PHE A 74 -4.08 4.53 5.22
N GLY A 75 -4.45 3.83 6.30
CA GLY A 75 -4.28 4.34 7.66
C GLY A 75 -5.13 5.58 7.97
N ILE A 76 -6.28 5.73 7.33
CA ILE A 76 -7.17 6.87 7.52
C ILE A 76 -7.75 6.85 8.94
N VAL A 77 -7.62 7.97 9.64
CA VAL A 77 -8.16 8.17 10.99
C VAL A 77 -9.63 8.58 10.90
N GLY A 78 -10.47 8.07 11.80
CA GLY A 78 -11.89 8.42 11.84
C GLY A 78 -12.76 7.42 12.57
N LYS A 79 -14.09 7.50 12.34
CA LYS A 79 -15.09 6.66 13.03
C LYS A 79 -14.79 5.17 12.79
N ASN A 80 -14.73 4.41 13.89
CA ASN A 80 -14.46 2.99 13.91
C ASN A 80 -15.63 2.25 14.59
N THR A 81 -16.25 1.34 13.87
CA THR A 81 -17.39 0.53 14.35
C THR A 81 -16.99 -0.89 14.71
N VAL A 82 -15.70 -1.23 14.56
CA VAL A 82 -15.19 -2.60 14.75
C VAL A 82 -14.42 -2.75 16.06
N ASN A 83 -13.57 -1.76 16.37
CA ASN A 83 -12.73 -1.79 17.58
C ASN A 83 -12.45 -0.38 18.11
N LYS A 84 -11.65 -0.28 19.19
CA LYS A 84 -11.34 1.01 19.85
C LYS A 84 -10.14 1.77 19.25
N SER A 85 -9.62 1.35 18.10
CA SER A 85 -8.48 2.07 17.50
C SER A 85 -8.94 3.39 16.87
N LYS A 86 -7.99 4.32 16.70
CA LYS A 86 -8.24 5.63 16.05
C LYS A 86 -8.49 5.54 14.55
N TYR A 87 -8.22 4.42 13.93
CA TYR A 87 -8.32 4.22 12.49
C TYR A 87 -9.76 3.95 12.07
N LYS A 88 -10.18 4.60 11.00
CA LYS A 88 -11.52 4.44 10.44
C LYS A 88 -11.75 3.02 9.95
N SER A 89 -12.93 2.45 10.24
CA SER A 89 -13.39 1.23 9.60
C SER A 89 -14.19 1.55 8.33
N PHE A 90 -14.02 0.70 7.32
CA PHE A 90 -14.72 0.83 6.04
C PHE A 90 -15.59 -0.41 5.77
N PRO A 91 -16.72 -0.26 5.07
CA PRO A 91 -17.58 -1.39 4.67
C PRO A 91 -16.87 -2.35 3.71
N SER A 92 -15.95 -1.81 2.88
CA SER A 92 -15.16 -2.58 1.92
C SER A 92 -13.78 -1.94 1.70
N VAL A 93 -12.87 -2.70 1.11
CA VAL A 93 -11.56 -2.19 0.69
C VAL A 93 -11.72 -1.07 -0.34
N GLN A 94 -12.63 -1.22 -1.30
CA GLN A 94 -12.90 -0.20 -2.32
C GLN A 94 -13.27 1.15 -1.70
N GLU A 95 -14.06 1.17 -0.63
CA GLU A 95 -14.40 2.41 0.08
C GLU A 95 -13.20 3.09 0.72
N SER A 96 -12.21 2.34 1.21
CA SER A 96 -10.96 2.95 1.71
C SER A 96 -10.10 3.54 0.59
N TYR A 97 -10.05 2.89 -0.57
CA TYR A 97 -9.36 3.40 -1.77
C TYR A 97 -10.02 4.69 -2.27
N LYS A 98 -11.36 4.70 -2.35
CA LYS A 98 -12.12 5.89 -2.73
C LYS A 98 -11.89 7.03 -1.74
N ALA A 99 -11.95 6.76 -0.44
CA ALA A 99 -11.70 7.76 0.60
C ALA A 99 -10.29 8.37 0.50
N PHE A 100 -9.28 7.60 0.14
CA PHE A 100 -7.94 8.12 -0.14
C PHE A 100 -7.95 9.09 -1.32
N CYS A 101 -8.57 8.71 -2.44
CA CYS A 101 -8.68 9.60 -3.61
C CYS A 101 -9.40 10.90 -3.25
N GLU A 102 -10.50 10.83 -2.51
CA GLU A 102 -11.23 12.01 -2.01
C GLU A 102 -10.39 12.90 -1.09
N LEU A 103 -9.53 12.32 -0.25
CA LEU A 103 -8.58 13.10 0.56
C LEU A 103 -7.56 13.83 -0.33
N VAL A 104 -7.05 13.19 -1.36
CA VAL A 104 -6.12 13.79 -2.31
C VAL A 104 -6.76 14.94 -3.08
N THR A 105 -8.03 14.84 -3.49
CA THR A 105 -8.74 15.92 -4.21
C THR A 105 -8.84 17.22 -3.41
N ARG A 106 -8.77 17.17 -2.09
CA ARG A 106 -8.83 18.33 -1.19
C ARG A 106 -7.48 19.03 -1.01
N LYS A 107 -6.41 18.49 -1.59
CA LYS A 107 -5.04 19.04 -1.45
C LYS A 107 -4.75 20.07 -2.53
N LYS A 108 -4.00 21.12 -2.16
CA LYS A 108 -3.66 22.23 -3.08
C LYS A 108 -2.95 21.79 -4.35
N TYR A 109 -2.16 20.71 -4.27
CA TYR A 109 -1.44 20.18 -5.44
C TYR A 109 -2.34 19.45 -6.45
N TYR A 110 -3.51 18.97 -6.02
CA TYR A 110 -4.36 18.12 -6.84
C TYR A 110 -4.76 18.78 -8.17
N SER A 111 -5.21 20.04 -8.14
CA SER A 111 -5.65 20.73 -9.36
C SER A 111 -4.54 20.88 -10.41
N LYS A 112 -3.28 20.95 -9.98
CA LYS A 112 -2.11 21.03 -10.86
C LYS A 112 -1.70 19.67 -11.44
N LEU A 113 -1.94 18.60 -10.69
CA LEU A 113 -1.46 17.26 -11.04
C LEU A 113 -2.55 16.36 -11.63
N LYS A 114 -3.83 16.73 -11.52
CA LYS A 114 -4.94 15.94 -12.06
C LYS A 114 -4.71 15.64 -13.54
N GLY A 115 -4.67 14.35 -13.89
CA GLY A 115 -4.42 13.89 -15.27
C GLY A 115 -2.93 13.81 -15.66
N ASN A 116 -2.01 14.27 -14.81
CA ASN A 116 -0.58 14.02 -15.02
C ASN A 116 -0.27 12.55 -14.74
N SER A 117 0.30 11.86 -15.71
CA SER A 117 0.68 10.44 -15.61
C SER A 117 2.04 10.22 -14.94
N ASP A 118 2.85 11.26 -14.75
CA ASP A 118 4.14 11.14 -14.08
C ASP A 118 3.97 10.93 -12.57
N HIS A 119 4.23 9.70 -12.13
CA HIS A 119 4.12 9.34 -10.72
C HIS A 119 5.14 10.08 -9.83
N THR A 120 6.28 10.53 -10.39
CA THR A 120 7.34 11.23 -9.64
C THR A 120 6.83 12.53 -9.06
N ASP A 121 6.10 13.31 -9.87
CA ASP A 121 5.48 14.57 -9.45
C ASP A 121 4.45 14.34 -8.33
N TRP A 122 3.65 13.29 -8.46
CA TRP A 122 2.67 12.91 -7.45
C TRP A 122 3.31 12.50 -6.13
N VAL A 123 4.32 11.63 -6.17
CA VAL A 123 5.04 11.17 -4.97
C VAL A 123 5.66 12.35 -4.23
N ALA A 124 6.33 13.27 -4.96
CA ALA A 124 6.93 14.46 -4.38
C ALA A 124 5.88 15.39 -3.76
N ALA A 125 4.76 15.64 -4.43
CA ALA A 125 3.70 16.51 -3.95
C ALA A 125 2.99 15.94 -2.71
N ILE A 126 2.68 14.65 -2.69
CA ILE A 126 2.04 13.97 -1.56
C ILE A 126 2.96 13.99 -0.33
N ALA A 127 4.25 13.66 -0.52
CA ALA A 127 5.25 13.72 0.54
C ALA A 127 5.45 15.15 1.08
N GLY A 128 5.56 16.13 0.18
CA GLY A 128 5.71 17.55 0.53
C GLY A 128 4.50 18.13 1.26
N ALA A 129 3.32 17.57 1.09
CA ALA A 129 2.10 17.94 1.81
C ALA A 129 1.98 17.29 3.21
N GLY A 130 3.01 16.58 3.67
CA GLY A 130 3.07 16.02 5.01
C GLY A 130 2.32 14.69 5.19
N TYR A 131 2.17 13.91 4.13
CA TYR A 131 1.52 12.58 4.20
C TYR A 131 2.24 11.62 5.15
N SER A 132 3.56 11.71 5.22
CA SER A 132 4.40 10.90 6.11
C SER A 132 5.29 11.78 6.99
N THR A 133 5.54 11.34 8.22
CA THR A 133 6.52 11.97 9.13
C THR A 133 7.97 11.70 8.71
N GLN A 134 8.20 10.73 7.83
CA GLN A 134 9.50 10.38 7.25
C GLN A 134 9.44 10.43 5.71
N PRO A 135 9.30 11.63 5.11
CA PRO A 135 8.97 11.78 3.69
C PRO A 135 10.00 11.13 2.75
N LYS A 136 11.28 11.24 3.03
CA LYS A 136 12.34 10.64 2.18
C LYS A 136 12.24 9.12 2.12
N GLU A 137 12.09 8.47 3.26
CA GLU A 137 11.96 7.01 3.34
C GLU A 137 10.63 6.54 2.74
N TRP A 138 9.56 7.27 2.98
CA TRP A 138 8.26 6.99 2.40
C TRP A 138 8.31 7.06 0.86
N MET A 139 8.87 8.13 0.29
CA MET A 139 9.07 8.26 -1.17
C MET A 139 9.90 7.11 -1.74
N ARG A 140 11.01 6.76 -1.06
CA ARG A 140 11.84 5.63 -1.48
C ARG A 140 11.04 4.33 -1.54
N ARG A 141 10.23 4.04 -0.54
CA ARG A 141 9.39 2.84 -0.48
C ARG A 141 8.30 2.84 -1.57
N VAL A 142 7.62 3.95 -1.78
CA VAL A 142 6.59 4.07 -2.83
C VAL A 142 7.21 3.83 -4.21
N ASN A 143 8.31 4.50 -4.53
CA ASN A 143 9.01 4.34 -5.81
C ASN A 143 9.54 2.92 -6.00
N LEU A 144 10.03 2.27 -4.94
CA LEU A 144 10.46 0.87 -4.98
C LEU A 144 9.31 -0.06 -5.38
N ILE A 145 8.10 0.15 -4.84
CA ILE A 145 6.93 -0.66 -5.18
C ILE A 145 6.49 -0.42 -6.62
N ILE A 146 6.46 0.84 -7.08
CA ILE A 146 6.14 1.18 -8.46
C ILE A 146 7.09 0.46 -9.43
N SER A 147 8.39 0.53 -9.18
CA SER A 147 9.42 -0.12 -10.00
C SER A 147 9.33 -1.66 -9.93
N LYS A 148 9.26 -2.22 -8.72
CA LYS A 148 9.27 -3.68 -8.50
C LYS A 148 8.10 -4.39 -9.18
N TYR A 149 6.93 -3.77 -9.23
CA TYR A 149 5.72 -4.34 -9.79
C TYR A 149 5.32 -3.72 -11.13
N GLU A 150 6.21 -2.92 -11.73
CA GLU A 150 6.02 -2.30 -13.06
C GLU A 150 4.65 -1.59 -13.20
N LEU A 151 4.30 -0.80 -12.17
CA LEU A 151 2.96 -0.21 -12.07
C LEU A 151 2.73 0.95 -13.05
N ASN A 152 3.76 1.43 -13.74
CA ASN A 152 3.69 2.52 -14.73
C ASN A 152 3.33 2.05 -16.15
N SER A 153 3.20 0.75 -16.37
CA SER A 153 2.85 0.16 -17.67
C SER A 153 1.35 0.19 -17.92
#